data_dee3fd0b571fc346f179558e1e61f32b
#
_entry.id   dee3fd0b571fc346f179558e1e61f32b
#
_cell.length_a   1.000
_cell.length_b   1.000
_cell.length_c   1.000
_cell.angle_alpha   90.00
_cell.angle_beta   90.00
_cell.angle_gamma   90.00
#
_symmetry.space_group_name_H-M   'P 1'
#
loop_
_entity.id
_entity.type
_entity.pdbx_description
1 polymer ?
#
loop_
_entity_poly.entity_id
_entity_poly.type
_entity_poly.pdbx_seq_one_letter_code
_entity_poly.pdbx_strand_id
1 'polypeptide(L)'
;MTAPEADLTGWAMTPFSAAGLTYEVYSKGEGPGVVLIPEMPGLHPGVLALGNHLVDNGFTVASPSLYGTPGAPGVRPGAVPVMLRGCVAKEFAAFATNADRPIAHYLRALARDLNGRTPGKGVGVIGQCWSGGFALAAAVDDSVLAPVLSQPSLPIGLTAKQKADPGLSEAELKVVERRATEDGLCALGLRFSEDPLSPGARFSTLKARLGDAFEVIEINSKPGNEHGFGRMAHSVLTLEVREQDGHPAYEARKRVVEFLTSRLT
;
A
#
# COMPACT_ATOMS: atom_id res chain seq x y z
N MET A 1 -8.76 20.54 -18.84
CA MET A 1 -9.74 19.46 -18.61
C MET A 1 -9.80 19.24 -17.11
N THR A 2 -10.95 19.41 -16.47
CA THR A 2 -11.17 19.07 -15.06
C THR A 2 -11.15 17.56 -14.97
N ALA A 3 -10.30 17.01 -14.08
CA ALA A 3 -10.32 15.58 -13.79
C ALA A 3 -11.75 15.20 -13.34
N PRO A 4 -12.29 14.06 -13.78
CA PRO A 4 -13.62 13.62 -13.33
C PRO A 4 -13.61 13.48 -11.80
N GLU A 5 -14.70 13.91 -11.16
CA GLU A 5 -14.92 13.60 -9.75
C GLU A 5 -14.90 12.08 -9.58
N ALA A 6 -14.25 11.61 -8.54
CA ALA A 6 -14.19 10.19 -8.27
C ALA A 6 -15.58 9.71 -7.90
N ASP A 7 -16.04 8.69 -8.60
CA ASP A 7 -17.34 8.08 -8.35
C ASP A 7 -17.23 7.12 -7.15
N LEU A 8 -17.82 7.54 -6.02
CA LEU A 8 -18.00 6.71 -4.83
C LEU A 8 -19.26 5.82 -4.90
N THR A 9 -19.92 5.77 -6.05
CA THR A 9 -21.13 4.94 -6.25
C THR A 9 -20.81 3.47 -6.00
N GLY A 10 -21.64 2.86 -5.15
CA GLY A 10 -21.48 1.46 -4.75
C GLY A 10 -20.43 1.22 -3.66
N TRP A 11 -19.77 2.25 -3.16
CA TRP A 11 -18.94 2.15 -1.96
C TRP A 11 -19.78 2.45 -0.72
N ALA A 12 -19.87 1.47 0.19
CA ALA A 12 -20.49 1.66 1.50
C ALA A 12 -19.48 2.28 2.46
N MET A 13 -19.86 3.33 3.17
CA MET A 13 -19.02 4.00 4.16
C MET A 13 -19.48 3.65 5.57
N THR A 14 -18.54 3.18 6.41
CA THR A 14 -18.77 2.92 7.84
C THR A 14 -17.58 3.43 8.65
N PRO A 15 -17.77 4.08 9.80
CA PRO A 15 -16.68 4.42 10.69
C PRO A 15 -16.13 3.16 11.34
N PHE A 16 -14.78 3.08 11.46
CA PHE A 16 -14.10 2.01 12.19
C PHE A 16 -13.14 2.63 13.20
N SER A 17 -13.19 2.13 14.45
CA SER A 17 -12.39 2.63 15.56
C SER A 17 -11.53 1.52 16.14
N ALA A 18 -10.21 1.75 16.20
CA ALA A 18 -9.26 0.85 16.84
C ALA A 18 -7.98 1.60 17.23
N ALA A 19 -7.26 1.12 18.23
CA ALA A 19 -5.98 1.68 18.69
C ALA A 19 -6.02 3.20 18.98
N GLY A 20 -7.19 3.71 19.43
CA GLY A 20 -7.38 5.14 19.71
C GLY A 20 -7.56 6.01 18.47
N LEU A 21 -7.68 5.41 17.29
CA LEU A 21 -7.92 6.09 16.01
C LEU A 21 -9.30 5.74 15.48
N THR A 22 -9.94 6.68 14.78
CA THR A 22 -11.22 6.48 14.08
C THR A 22 -11.12 7.07 12.69
N TYR A 23 -11.41 6.24 11.68
CA TYR A 23 -11.50 6.67 10.29
C TYR A 23 -12.75 6.13 9.62
N GLU A 24 -13.24 6.84 8.62
CA GLU A 24 -14.25 6.31 7.69
C GLU A 24 -13.59 5.24 6.81
N VAL A 25 -14.24 4.07 6.70
CA VAL A 25 -13.79 2.98 5.84
C VAL A 25 -14.80 2.80 4.71
N TYR A 26 -14.32 2.90 3.50
CA TYR A 26 -15.08 2.70 2.27
C TYR A 26 -14.91 1.25 1.83
N SER A 27 -16.01 0.51 1.71
CA SER A 27 -16.00 -0.91 1.36
C SER A 27 -16.86 -1.20 0.14
N LYS A 28 -16.39 -2.12 -0.72
CA LYS A 28 -17.10 -2.56 -1.93
C LYS A 28 -16.67 -3.97 -2.32
N GLY A 29 -17.57 -4.72 -2.97
CA GLY A 29 -17.30 -6.03 -3.53
C GLY A 29 -17.70 -7.19 -2.63
N GLU A 30 -17.49 -8.40 -3.16
CA GLU A 30 -17.72 -9.68 -2.51
C GLU A 30 -16.51 -10.59 -2.76
N GLY A 31 -16.22 -11.52 -1.84
CA GLY A 31 -15.07 -12.40 -1.93
C GLY A 31 -13.99 -12.11 -0.87
N PRO A 32 -12.78 -12.67 -0.99
CA PRO A 32 -11.70 -12.50 -0.01
C PRO A 32 -11.36 -11.02 0.24
N GLY A 33 -11.06 -10.69 1.50
CA GLY A 33 -10.85 -9.32 1.93
C GLY A 33 -9.49 -8.74 1.50
N VAL A 34 -9.48 -7.48 1.06
CA VAL A 34 -8.27 -6.70 0.81
C VAL A 34 -8.39 -5.33 1.48
N VAL A 35 -7.50 -5.01 2.39
CA VAL A 35 -7.34 -3.65 2.91
C VAL A 35 -6.50 -2.85 1.92
N LEU A 36 -7.11 -1.86 1.27
CA LEU A 36 -6.42 -0.95 0.35
C LEU A 36 -6.10 0.36 1.07
N ILE A 37 -4.84 0.55 1.46
CA ILE A 37 -4.41 1.76 2.16
C ILE A 37 -4.02 2.79 1.11
N PRO A 38 -4.69 3.96 1.06
CA PRO A 38 -4.48 4.93 0.00
C PRO A 38 -3.10 5.57 0.05
N GLU A 39 -2.61 6.02 -1.11
CA GLU A 39 -1.50 6.95 -1.21
C GLU A 39 -1.96 8.41 -0.96
N MET A 40 -1.02 9.33 -0.78
CA MET A 40 -1.34 10.75 -0.72
C MET A 40 -1.88 11.25 -2.07
N PRO A 41 -2.90 12.11 -2.08
CA PRO A 41 -3.51 12.77 -0.95
C PRO A 41 -4.79 12.07 -0.41
N GLY A 42 -4.94 10.77 -0.54
CA GLY A 42 -6.07 10.00 -0.01
C GLY A 42 -6.81 9.21 -1.07
N LEU A 43 -8.13 8.99 -0.88
CA LEU A 43 -8.99 8.23 -1.80
C LEU A 43 -9.29 9.03 -3.08
N HIS A 44 -8.26 9.32 -3.86
CA HIS A 44 -8.40 10.00 -5.14
C HIS A 44 -8.85 9.03 -6.26
N PRO A 45 -9.25 9.53 -7.46
CA PRO A 45 -9.77 8.70 -8.55
C PRO A 45 -8.90 7.48 -8.91
N GLY A 46 -7.58 7.60 -8.88
CA GLY A 46 -6.67 6.50 -9.18
C GLY A 46 -6.72 5.37 -8.13
N VAL A 47 -6.84 5.72 -6.83
CA VAL A 47 -6.99 4.73 -5.75
C VAL A 47 -8.34 4.03 -5.84
N LEU A 48 -9.42 4.79 -6.13
CA LEU A 48 -10.75 4.22 -6.31
C LEU A 48 -10.82 3.33 -7.55
N ALA A 49 -10.14 3.70 -8.64
CA ALA A 49 -10.01 2.85 -9.83
C ALA A 49 -9.28 1.55 -9.53
N LEU A 50 -8.18 1.59 -8.75
CA LEU A 50 -7.52 0.37 -8.28
C LEU A 50 -8.45 -0.47 -7.40
N GLY A 51 -9.19 0.15 -6.49
CA GLY A 51 -10.17 -0.54 -5.66
C GLY A 51 -11.25 -1.22 -6.49
N ASN A 52 -11.83 -0.53 -7.49
CA ASN A 52 -12.80 -1.13 -8.42
C ASN A 52 -12.18 -2.27 -9.22
N HIS A 53 -10.95 -2.12 -9.70
CA HIS A 53 -10.23 -3.20 -10.39
C HIS A 53 -10.09 -4.47 -9.51
N LEU A 54 -9.80 -4.31 -8.22
CA LEU A 54 -9.75 -5.44 -7.29
C LEU A 54 -11.14 -6.07 -7.09
N VAL A 55 -12.19 -5.26 -6.98
CA VAL A 55 -13.59 -5.72 -6.89
C VAL A 55 -13.98 -6.51 -8.14
N ASP A 56 -13.65 -6.01 -9.33
CA ASP A 56 -13.91 -6.67 -10.61
C ASP A 56 -13.16 -8.01 -10.74
N ASN A 57 -12.08 -8.19 -9.99
CA ASN A 57 -11.33 -9.45 -9.86
C ASN A 57 -11.77 -10.32 -8.67
N GLY A 58 -12.93 -10.04 -8.08
CA GLY A 58 -13.59 -10.89 -7.10
C GLY A 58 -13.13 -10.71 -5.66
N PHE A 59 -12.60 -9.53 -5.29
CA PHE A 59 -12.22 -9.22 -3.91
C PHE A 59 -13.25 -8.30 -3.24
N THR A 60 -13.32 -8.38 -1.92
CA THR A 60 -13.92 -7.34 -1.07
C THR A 60 -12.85 -6.35 -0.70
N VAL A 61 -12.99 -5.09 -1.08
CA VAL A 61 -12.05 -4.02 -0.75
C VAL A 61 -12.56 -3.21 0.42
N ALA A 62 -11.70 -2.96 1.41
CA ALA A 62 -11.93 -2.00 2.50
C ALA A 62 -10.81 -0.97 2.50
N SER A 63 -11.14 0.31 2.27
CA SER A 63 -10.16 1.38 2.18
C SER A 63 -10.42 2.47 3.22
N PRO A 64 -9.53 2.63 4.23
CA PRO A 64 -9.67 3.66 5.23
C PRO A 64 -9.30 5.04 4.67
N SER A 65 -10.13 6.05 4.94
CA SER A 65 -9.86 7.44 4.57
C SER A 65 -8.91 8.09 5.58
N LEU A 66 -7.63 7.78 5.46
CA LEU A 66 -6.61 8.23 6.42
C LEU A 66 -6.30 9.73 6.31
N TYR A 67 -6.47 10.30 5.13
CA TYR A 67 -6.16 11.69 4.83
C TYR A 67 -6.93 12.19 3.60
N GLY A 68 -7.02 13.52 3.47
CA GLY A 68 -7.69 14.19 2.35
C GLY A 68 -9.22 14.07 2.39
N THR A 69 -9.82 14.40 1.26
CA THR A 69 -11.27 14.28 1.05
C THR A 69 -11.51 13.15 0.05
N PRO A 70 -12.29 12.12 0.41
CA PRO A 70 -12.61 11.02 -0.50
C PRO A 70 -13.21 11.54 -1.81
N GLY A 71 -12.73 11.00 -2.93
CA GLY A 71 -13.18 11.39 -4.25
C GLY A 71 -12.52 12.65 -4.82
N ALA A 72 -11.81 13.43 -4.01
CA ALA A 72 -11.14 14.62 -4.53
C ALA A 72 -10.02 14.26 -5.52
N PRO A 73 -9.84 15.03 -6.62
CA PRO A 73 -8.75 14.82 -7.58
C PRO A 73 -7.36 14.88 -6.92
N GLY A 74 -6.47 13.96 -7.29
CA GLY A 74 -5.20 13.69 -6.60
C GLY A 74 -4.17 14.82 -6.59
N VAL A 75 -4.16 15.72 -7.58
CA VAL A 75 -3.14 16.76 -7.69
C VAL A 75 -3.81 18.13 -7.82
N ARG A 76 -3.95 18.80 -6.69
CA ARG A 76 -4.37 20.22 -6.61
C ARG A 76 -3.48 20.98 -5.62
N PRO A 77 -3.44 22.31 -5.66
CA PRO A 77 -2.77 23.12 -4.63
C PRO A 77 -3.16 22.76 -3.19
N GLY A 78 -4.35 22.18 -2.98
CA GLY A 78 -4.82 21.66 -1.70
C GLY A 78 -4.15 20.35 -1.22
N ALA A 79 -3.36 19.67 -2.03
CA ALA A 79 -2.62 18.48 -1.61
C ALA A 79 -1.46 18.80 -0.65
N VAL A 80 -0.85 20.00 -0.78
CA VAL A 80 0.28 20.42 0.08
C VAL A 80 -0.11 20.45 1.56
N PRO A 81 -1.23 21.06 2.00
CA PRO A 81 -1.66 20.98 3.39
C PRO A 81 -1.91 19.55 3.89
N VAL A 82 -2.43 18.65 3.05
CA VAL A 82 -2.63 17.24 3.41
C VAL A 82 -1.30 16.55 3.66
N MET A 83 -0.32 16.77 2.79
CA MET A 83 1.05 16.22 2.97
C MET A 83 1.71 16.75 4.24
N LEU A 84 1.63 18.06 4.51
CA LEU A 84 2.21 18.66 5.72
C LEU A 84 1.55 18.11 6.99
N ARG A 85 0.23 17.94 7.02
CA ARG A 85 -0.48 17.31 8.14
C ARG A 85 -0.02 15.87 8.34
N GLY A 86 0.11 15.07 7.27
CA GLY A 86 0.65 13.71 7.35
C GLY A 86 2.06 13.66 7.93
N CYS A 87 2.94 14.61 7.57
CA CYS A 87 4.31 14.68 8.10
C CYS A 87 4.37 14.90 9.62
N VAL A 88 3.41 15.63 10.19
CA VAL A 88 3.40 15.98 11.63
C VAL A 88 2.45 15.11 12.45
N ALA A 89 1.62 14.32 11.81
CA ALA A 89 0.69 13.43 12.49
C ALA A 89 1.44 12.30 13.21
N LYS A 90 1.20 12.19 14.52
CA LYS A 90 1.94 11.28 15.41
C LYS A 90 1.74 9.81 15.04
N GLU A 91 0.56 9.47 14.54
CA GLU A 91 0.19 8.11 14.14
C GLU A 91 1.05 7.55 12.99
N PHE A 92 1.59 8.41 12.13
CA PHE A 92 2.44 7.99 11.00
C PHE A 92 3.94 7.99 11.34
N ALA A 93 4.38 8.81 12.31
CA ALA A 93 5.80 8.95 12.68
C ALA A 93 6.72 9.03 11.46
N ALA A 94 6.43 9.97 10.53
CA ALA A 94 6.95 10.02 9.16
C ALA A 94 8.47 10.04 9.02
N PHE A 95 9.20 10.54 10.04
CA PHE A 95 10.66 10.63 10.04
C PHE A 95 11.34 9.58 10.93
N ALA A 96 10.55 8.80 11.69
CA ALA A 96 11.10 7.86 12.65
C ALA A 96 11.56 6.57 11.97
N THR A 97 12.78 6.14 12.28
CA THR A 97 13.30 4.82 11.92
C THR A 97 13.02 3.83 13.05
N ASN A 98 12.91 2.54 12.71
CA ASN A 98 12.66 1.47 13.69
C ASN A 98 11.46 1.80 14.60
N ALA A 99 10.36 2.26 14.01
CA ALA A 99 9.23 2.78 14.75
C ALA A 99 8.03 1.83 14.72
N ASP A 100 7.50 1.54 15.90
CA ASP A 100 6.16 1.01 16.08
C ASP A 100 5.16 2.19 15.93
N ARG A 101 4.26 2.07 14.96
CA ARG A 101 3.37 3.17 14.57
C ARG A 101 1.93 2.89 14.99
N PRO A 102 1.23 3.82 15.66
CA PRO A 102 -0.17 3.64 16.03
C PRO A 102 -1.07 3.24 14.87
N ILE A 103 -0.79 3.77 13.67
CA ILE A 103 -1.55 3.40 12.46
C ILE A 103 -1.42 1.91 12.11
N ALA A 104 -0.27 1.27 12.37
CA ALA A 104 -0.09 -0.16 12.13
C ALA A 104 -1.03 -1.00 13.01
N HIS A 105 -1.22 -0.62 14.26
CA HIS A 105 -2.17 -1.30 15.17
C HIS A 105 -3.62 -1.14 14.70
N TYR A 106 -3.99 0.05 14.22
CA TYR A 106 -5.31 0.29 13.62
C TYR A 106 -5.53 -0.60 12.40
N LEU A 107 -4.55 -0.68 11.49
CA LEU A 107 -4.64 -1.47 10.27
C LEU A 107 -4.70 -2.98 10.55
N ARG A 108 -3.99 -3.47 11.56
CA ARG A 108 -4.11 -4.87 12.05
C ARG A 108 -5.53 -5.17 12.55
N ALA A 109 -6.11 -4.24 13.31
CA ALA A 109 -7.49 -4.41 13.79
C ALA A 109 -8.50 -4.38 12.62
N LEU A 110 -8.31 -3.49 11.64
CA LEU A 110 -9.14 -3.44 10.43
C LEU A 110 -9.00 -4.73 9.59
N ALA A 111 -7.79 -5.26 9.47
CA ALA A 111 -7.53 -6.52 8.77
C ALA A 111 -8.25 -7.70 9.44
N ARG A 112 -8.20 -7.80 10.78
CA ARG A 112 -8.95 -8.83 11.53
C ARG A 112 -10.45 -8.69 11.37
N ASP A 113 -10.98 -7.48 11.45
CA ASP A 113 -12.42 -7.22 11.23
C ASP A 113 -12.84 -7.66 9.81
N LEU A 114 -12.07 -7.27 8.81
CA LEU A 114 -12.33 -7.65 7.43
C LEU A 114 -12.27 -9.17 7.24
N ASN A 115 -11.26 -9.82 7.80
CA ASN A 115 -11.13 -11.28 7.78
C ASN A 115 -12.33 -12.00 8.40
N GLY A 116 -12.87 -11.46 9.48
CA GLY A 116 -14.04 -12.06 10.18
C GLY A 116 -15.36 -11.97 9.41
N ARG A 117 -15.44 -11.08 8.39
CA ARG A 117 -16.67 -10.83 7.62
C ARG A 117 -16.55 -11.11 6.11
N THR A 118 -15.40 -11.61 5.66
CA THR A 118 -15.17 -11.99 4.27
C THR A 118 -14.73 -13.46 4.16
N PRO A 119 -15.05 -14.14 3.06
CA PRO A 119 -14.57 -15.50 2.83
C PRO A 119 -13.07 -15.52 2.55
N GLY A 120 -12.47 -16.73 2.57
CA GLY A 120 -11.07 -16.96 2.23
C GLY A 120 -10.23 -17.36 3.44
N LYS A 121 -8.94 -17.55 3.21
CA LYS A 121 -7.98 -18.02 4.23
C LYS A 121 -7.47 -16.90 5.15
N GLY A 122 -7.63 -15.66 4.72
CA GLY A 122 -7.13 -14.45 5.35
C GLY A 122 -7.37 -13.25 4.45
N VAL A 123 -6.68 -12.15 4.71
CA VAL A 123 -6.80 -10.90 3.95
C VAL A 123 -5.50 -10.47 3.29
N GLY A 124 -5.61 -9.75 2.18
CA GLY A 124 -4.53 -8.98 1.59
C GLY A 124 -4.47 -7.57 2.21
N VAL A 125 -3.28 -6.98 2.19
CA VAL A 125 -3.11 -5.56 2.53
C VAL A 125 -2.23 -4.91 1.48
N ILE A 126 -2.75 -3.92 0.78
CA ILE A 126 -1.99 -3.12 -0.19
C ILE A 126 -1.73 -1.76 0.42
N GLY A 127 -0.47 -1.42 0.65
CA GLY A 127 -0.06 -0.07 1.02
C GLY A 127 0.63 0.61 -0.16
N GLN A 128 0.43 1.93 -0.30
CA GLN A 128 0.94 2.70 -1.44
C GLN A 128 1.64 3.97 -0.96
N CYS A 129 2.77 4.32 -1.56
CA CYS A 129 3.49 5.56 -1.28
C CYS A 129 3.74 5.74 0.23
N TRP A 130 3.16 6.77 0.81
CA TRP A 130 3.20 7.09 2.24
C TRP A 130 2.83 5.90 3.14
N SER A 131 1.85 5.14 2.73
CA SER A 131 1.34 3.98 3.45
C SER A 131 1.98 2.65 3.04
N GLY A 132 2.88 2.66 2.06
CA GLY A 132 3.44 1.43 1.46
C GLY A 132 4.02 0.45 2.48
N GLY A 133 4.81 0.95 3.42
CA GLY A 133 5.41 0.13 4.49
C GLY A 133 4.41 -0.43 5.50
N PHE A 134 3.23 0.19 5.63
CA PHE A 134 2.21 -0.26 6.60
C PHE A 134 1.58 -1.61 6.22
N ALA A 135 1.63 -1.99 4.93
CA ALA A 135 1.19 -3.33 4.52
C ALA A 135 2.02 -4.42 5.21
N LEU A 136 3.34 -4.25 5.28
CA LEU A 136 4.21 -5.20 5.97
C LEU A 136 4.06 -5.11 7.50
N ALA A 137 3.90 -3.91 8.04
CA ALA A 137 3.61 -3.74 9.47
C ALA A 137 2.26 -4.36 9.86
N ALA A 138 1.26 -4.36 8.98
CA ALA A 138 0.00 -5.07 9.19
C ALA A 138 0.18 -6.59 9.19
N ALA A 139 1.15 -7.12 8.42
CA ALA A 139 1.44 -8.55 8.32
C ALA A 139 2.10 -9.16 9.59
N VAL A 140 2.25 -8.39 10.65
CA VAL A 140 2.50 -8.91 12.02
C VAL A 140 1.29 -9.70 12.51
N ASP A 141 0.10 -9.37 12.03
CA ASP A 141 -1.16 -10.05 12.35
C ASP A 141 -1.36 -11.29 11.46
N ASP A 142 -1.76 -12.40 12.07
CA ASP A 142 -1.89 -13.69 11.39
C ASP A 142 -3.01 -13.70 10.34
N SER A 143 -4.00 -12.80 10.43
CA SER A 143 -5.03 -12.65 9.40
C SER A 143 -4.51 -12.11 8.07
N VAL A 144 -3.34 -11.45 8.06
CA VAL A 144 -2.75 -10.88 6.84
C VAL A 144 -1.84 -11.91 6.18
N LEU A 145 -2.23 -12.39 4.99
CA LEU A 145 -1.51 -13.42 4.23
C LEU A 145 -0.81 -12.88 2.98
N ALA A 146 -1.23 -11.72 2.48
CA ALA A 146 -0.74 -11.16 1.23
C ALA A 146 -0.43 -9.66 1.36
N PRO A 147 0.68 -9.28 2.02
CA PRO A 147 1.11 -7.88 2.08
C PRO A 147 1.76 -7.44 0.77
N VAL A 148 1.29 -6.30 0.22
CA VAL A 148 1.82 -5.65 -1.00
C VAL A 148 2.30 -4.25 -0.66
N LEU A 149 3.59 -4.00 -0.90
CA LEU A 149 4.27 -2.73 -0.64
C LEU A 149 4.48 -2.00 -1.96
N SER A 150 3.54 -1.17 -2.38
CA SER A 150 3.71 -0.37 -3.59
C SER A 150 4.43 0.93 -3.26
N GLN A 151 5.60 1.16 -3.87
CA GLN A 151 6.46 2.33 -3.71
C GLN A 151 6.51 2.93 -2.28
N PRO A 152 6.91 2.15 -1.24
CA PRO A 152 6.88 2.60 0.15
C PRO A 152 7.81 3.79 0.39
N SER A 153 7.25 4.91 0.90
CA SER A 153 7.96 6.19 1.03
C SER A 153 8.28 6.58 2.47
N LEU A 154 7.74 5.90 3.48
CA LEU A 154 8.08 6.12 4.89
C LEU A 154 9.07 5.07 5.43
N PRO A 155 10.00 5.50 6.31
CA PRO A 155 10.27 6.88 6.72
C PRO A 155 10.80 7.71 5.57
N ILE A 156 10.60 9.05 5.63
CA ILE A 156 11.10 9.97 4.60
C ILE A 156 12.63 9.87 4.55
N GLY A 157 13.16 9.56 3.37
CA GLY A 157 14.56 9.19 3.15
C GLY A 157 15.54 10.37 3.07
N LEU A 158 15.74 11.13 4.15
CA LEU A 158 16.71 12.22 4.24
C LEU A 158 18.14 11.72 4.48
N THR A 159 18.30 10.64 5.24
CA THR A 159 19.58 10.03 5.58
C THR A 159 19.70 8.62 5.00
N ALA A 160 20.92 8.08 4.90
CA ALA A 160 21.14 6.69 4.45
C ALA A 160 20.38 5.69 5.36
N LYS A 161 20.34 5.93 6.68
CA LYS A 161 19.59 5.10 7.62
C LYS A 161 18.09 5.08 7.30
N GLN A 162 17.49 6.24 7.06
CA GLN A 162 16.07 6.34 6.70
C GLN A 162 15.77 5.72 5.32
N LYS A 163 16.67 5.86 4.35
CA LYS A 163 16.51 5.23 3.03
C LYS A 163 16.54 3.71 3.08
N ALA A 164 17.30 3.13 4.01
CA ALA A 164 17.41 1.69 4.21
C ALA A 164 16.34 1.12 5.17
N ASP A 165 15.66 1.96 5.94
CA ASP A 165 14.65 1.53 6.94
C ASP A 165 13.42 0.92 6.27
N PRO A 166 13.00 -0.29 6.66
CA PRO A 166 11.86 -0.99 6.04
C PRO A 166 10.48 -0.41 6.41
N GLY A 167 10.42 0.56 7.31
CA GLY A 167 9.18 1.25 7.69
C GLY A 167 8.44 0.65 8.87
N LEU A 168 9.04 -0.31 9.59
CA LEU A 168 8.48 -0.93 10.80
C LEU A 168 9.57 -1.08 11.88
N SER A 169 9.18 -1.39 13.11
CA SER A 169 10.12 -1.63 14.19
C SER A 169 10.86 -2.95 14.02
N GLU A 170 12.02 -3.06 14.65
CA GLU A 170 12.79 -4.31 14.64
C GLU A 170 12.01 -5.49 15.26
N ALA A 171 11.20 -5.20 16.28
CA ALA A 171 10.33 -6.21 16.89
C ALA A 171 9.27 -6.72 15.90
N GLU A 172 8.63 -5.83 15.16
CA GLU A 172 7.67 -6.17 14.12
C GLU A 172 8.33 -6.93 12.96
N LEU A 173 9.51 -6.47 12.53
CA LEU A 173 10.25 -7.13 11.45
C LEU A 173 10.63 -8.58 11.83
N LYS A 174 11.06 -8.83 13.07
CA LYS A 174 11.31 -10.20 13.56
C LYS A 174 10.07 -11.10 13.53
N VAL A 175 8.88 -10.56 13.81
CA VAL A 175 7.64 -11.32 13.68
C VAL A 175 7.38 -11.66 12.22
N VAL A 176 7.57 -10.71 11.30
CA VAL A 176 7.41 -10.95 9.85
C VAL A 176 8.42 -11.99 9.35
N GLU A 177 9.69 -11.93 9.77
CA GLU A 177 10.73 -12.93 9.44
C GLU A 177 10.33 -14.33 9.91
N ARG A 178 9.88 -14.44 11.16
CA ARG A 178 9.38 -15.70 11.71
C ARG A 178 8.22 -16.24 10.87
N ARG A 179 7.23 -15.40 10.57
CA ARG A 179 6.09 -15.78 9.74
C ARG A 179 6.50 -16.18 8.31
N ALA A 180 7.50 -15.51 7.73
CA ALA A 180 8.04 -15.90 6.44
C ALA A 180 8.66 -17.30 6.48
N THR A 181 9.33 -17.65 7.58
CA THR A 181 10.03 -18.93 7.73
C THR A 181 9.09 -20.07 8.16
N GLU A 182 8.15 -19.80 9.07
CA GLU A 182 7.33 -20.82 9.72
C GLU A 182 5.94 -20.94 9.07
N ASP A 183 5.32 -19.82 8.67
CA ASP A 183 3.94 -19.78 8.17
C ASP A 183 3.88 -19.63 6.63
N GLY A 184 5.02 -19.52 5.93
CA GLY A 184 5.07 -19.33 4.48
C GLY A 184 4.57 -17.96 4.03
N LEU A 185 4.59 -16.94 4.91
CA LEU A 185 4.25 -15.58 4.54
C LEU A 185 5.21 -15.09 3.45
N CYS A 186 4.66 -14.54 2.37
CA CYS A 186 5.42 -13.81 1.36
C CYS A 186 4.90 -12.38 1.25
N ALA A 187 5.78 -11.46 0.87
CA ALA A 187 5.44 -10.08 0.59
C ALA A 187 5.83 -9.72 -0.85
N LEU A 188 5.03 -8.85 -1.48
CA LEU A 188 5.30 -8.33 -2.82
C LEU A 188 5.64 -6.84 -2.74
N GLY A 189 6.81 -6.47 -3.21
CA GLY A 189 7.28 -5.08 -3.28
C GLY A 189 7.32 -4.56 -4.70
N LEU A 190 6.86 -3.32 -4.93
CA LEU A 190 6.85 -2.68 -6.25
C LEU A 190 7.48 -1.28 -6.16
N ARG A 191 8.31 -0.94 -7.14
CA ARG A 191 8.89 0.40 -7.26
C ARG A 191 9.35 0.73 -8.68
N PHE A 192 9.56 2.02 -8.94
CA PHE A 192 10.35 2.45 -10.10
C PHE A 192 11.84 2.53 -9.74
N SER A 193 12.72 2.21 -10.70
CA SER A 193 14.16 2.14 -10.46
C SER A 193 14.78 3.47 -10.03
N GLU A 194 14.30 4.60 -10.56
CA GLU A 194 14.82 5.95 -10.30
C GLU A 194 13.98 6.74 -9.28
N ASP A 195 12.96 6.13 -8.67
CA ASP A 195 12.06 6.78 -7.72
C ASP A 195 12.80 7.24 -6.44
N PRO A 196 12.98 8.55 -6.22
CA PRO A 196 13.72 9.05 -5.06
C PRO A 196 12.93 8.93 -3.74
N LEU A 197 11.60 8.80 -3.82
CA LEU A 197 10.72 8.69 -2.66
C LEU A 197 10.64 7.24 -2.15
N SER A 198 10.88 6.26 -3.03
CA SER A 198 10.91 4.83 -2.68
C SER A 198 12.30 4.25 -2.96
N PRO A 199 13.27 4.49 -2.06
CA PRO A 199 14.67 4.18 -2.31
C PRO A 199 14.92 2.67 -2.40
N GLY A 200 15.75 2.23 -3.37
CA GLY A 200 16.15 0.83 -3.55
C GLY A 200 16.83 0.22 -2.32
N ALA A 201 17.52 1.05 -1.50
CA ALA A 201 18.12 0.58 -0.25
C ALA A 201 17.12 -0.05 0.72
N ARG A 202 15.87 0.43 0.77
CA ARG A 202 14.77 -0.16 1.55
C ARG A 202 14.44 -1.56 1.08
N PHE A 203 14.34 -1.75 -0.23
CA PHE A 203 14.10 -3.05 -0.85
C PHE A 203 15.26 -4.02 -0.64
N SER A 204 16.49 -3.52 -0.72
CA SER A 204 17.70 -4.32 -0.42
C SER A 204 17.70 -4.80 1.03
N THR A 205 17.32 -3.94 1.98
CA THR A 205 17.16 -4.32 3.39
C THR A 205 16.10 -5.42 3.56
N LEU A 206 14.92 -5.25 2.97
CA LEU A 206 13.86 -6.25 3.04
C LEU A 206 14.27 -7.57 2.39
N LYS A 207 14.94 -7.52 1.22
CA LYS A 207 15.44 -8.73 0.56
C LYS A 207 16.50 -9.47 1.38
N ALA A 208 17.38 -8.72 2.05
CA ALA A 208 18.39 -9.31 2.94
C ALA A 208 17.76 -9.99 4.18
N ARG A 209 16.62 -9.46 4.68
CA ARG A 209 15.92 -9.96 5.86
C ARG A 209 14.96 -11.11 5.55
N LEU A 210 14.24 -11.04 4.44
CA LEU A 210 13.15 -11.97 4.11
C LEU A 210 13.54 -12.99 3.01
N GLY A 211 14.68 -12.81 2.35
CA GLY A 211 15.12 -13.72 1.30
C GLY A 211 14.08 -13.86 0.18
N ASP A 212 13.75 -15.11 -0.18
CA ASP A 212 12.80 -15.41 -1.26
C ASP A 212 11.34 -15.13 -0.87
N ALA A 213 11.06 -14.93 0.42
CA ALA A 213 9.75 -14.51 0.88
C ALA A 213 9.44 -13.02 0.54
N PHE A 214 10.39 -12.29 -0.04
CA PHE A 214 10.15 -10.94 -0.57
C PHE A 214 10.35 -10.92 -2.09
N GLU A 215 9.24 -10.99 -2.83
CA GLU A 215 9.22 -10.80 -4.28
C GLU A 215 9.30 -9.30 -4.61
N VAL A 216 10.07 -8.93 -5.63
CA VAL A 216 10.25 -7.53 -6.03
C VAL A 216 9.97 -7.35 -7.50
N ILE A 217 9.12 -6.38 -7.84
CA ILE A 217 8.93 -5.86 -9.18
C ILE A 217 9.54 -4.45 -9.24
N GLU A 218 10.67 -4.33 -9.92
CA GLU A 218 11.31 -3.05 -10.20
C GLU A 218 11.09 -2.66 -11.65
N ILE A 219 10.35 -1.56 -11.86
CA ILE A 219 10.05 -1.04 -13.19
C ILE A 219 11.15 -0.06 -13.61
N ASN A 220 11.73 -0.27 -14.79
CA ASN A 220 12.76 0.62 -15.32
C ASN A 220 12.20 2.02 -15.64
N SER A 221 12.66 3.04 -14.90
CA SER A 221 12.35 4.45 -15.16
C SER A 221 13.61 5.30 -15.45
N LYS A 222 14.72 4.64 -15.85
CA LYS A 222 15.95 5.35 -16.31
C LYS A 222 15.66 6.18 -17.54
N PRO A 223 16.39 7.28 -17.76
CA PRO A 223 16.26 8.06 -18.99
C PRO A 223 16.39 7.19 -20.24
N GLY A 224 15.48 7.38 -21.19
CA GLY A 224 15.46 6.58 -22.43
C GLY A 224 14.79 5.20 -22.29
N ASN A 225 14.07 4.92 -21.17
CA ASN A 225 13.29 3.70 -21.07
C ASN A 225 12.16 3.64 -22.13
N GLU A 226 11.84 2.43 -22.58
CA GLU A 226 10.94 2.19 -23.71
C GLU A 226 9.49 2.66 -23.48
N HIS A 227 9.07 2.78 -22.19
CA HIS A 227 7.70 3.12 -21.83
C HIS A 227 7.50 4.60 -21.49
N GLY A 228 8.57 5.41 -21.56
CA GLY A 228 8.51 6.85 -21.34
C GLY A 228 8.27 7.27 -19.89
N PHE A 229 8.56 6.40 -18.93
CA PHE A 229 8.51 6.76 -17.51
C PHE A 229 9.54 7.84 -17.19
N GLY A 230 9.10 8.87 -16.46
CA GLY A 230 9.99 9.91 -15.94
C GLY A 230 10.80 9.40 -14.73
N ARG A 231 11.89 10.10 -14.41
CA ARG A 231 12.70 9.82 -13.19
C ARG A 231 11.90 10.01 -11.88
N MET A 232 10.79 10.74 -11.95
CA MET A 232 9.89 10.96 -10.81
C MET A 232 8.64 10.09 -10.89
N ALA A 233 8.61 9.08 -11.77
CA ALA A 233 7.54 8.09 -11.79
C ALA A 233 7.48 7.39 -10.44
N HIS A 234 6.28 7.33 -9.85
CA HIS A 234 6.09 6.91 -8.47
C HIS A 234 4.92 5.96 -8.27
N SER A 235 3.71 6.36 -8.62
CA SER A 235 2.46 5.65 -8.30
C SER A 235 2.24 4.41 -9.17
N VAL A 236 2.93 3.31 -8.86
CA VAL A 236 3.01 2.08 -9.68
C VAL A 236 1.63 1.51 -10.03
N LEU A 237 0.72 1.43 -9.06
CA LEU A 237 -0.58 0.77 -9.22
C LEU A 237 -1.72 1.70 -9.62
N THR A 238 -1.46 3.01 -9.70
CA THR A 238 -2.49 4.04 -9.91
C THR A 238 -2.15 4.96 -11.08
N LEU A 239 -1.42 6.06 -10.84
CA LEU A 239 -1.25 7.13 -11.83
C LEU A 239 -0.36 6.77 -13.03
N GLU A 240 0.58 5.85 -12.85
CA GLU A 240 1.49 5.41 -13.92
C GLU A 240 0.96 4.21 -14.73
N VAL A 241 -0.21 3.69 -14.36
CA VAL A 241 -0.81 2.58 -15.10
C VAL A 241 -1.42 3.06 -16.41
N ARG A 242 -1.06 2.38 -17.49
CA ARG A 242 -1.76 2.43 -18.77
C ARG A 242 -2.29 1.04 -19.05
N GLU A 243 -3.59 0.90 -19.23
CA GLU A 243 -4.26 -0.39 -19.44
C GLU A 243 -3.99 -0.90 -20.86
N GLN A 244 -2.77 -1.34 -21.06
CA GLN A 244 -2.25 -1.90 -22.31
C GLN A 244 -1.38 -3.11 -21.98
N ASP A 245 -1.61 -4.22 -22.67
CA ASP A 245 -0.81 -5.43 -22.50
C ASP A 245 0.67 -5.15 -22.78
N GLY A 246 1.54 -5.68 -21.92
CA GLY A 246 2.98 -5.44 -21.94
C GLY A 246 3.41 -4.12 -21.32
N HIS A 247 2.49 -3.23 -20.89
CA HIS A 247 2.88 -2.04 -20.17
C HIS A 247 3.28 -2.39 -18.72
N PRO A 248 4.52 -2.08 -18.26
CA PRO A 248 5.07 -2.64 -17.03
C PRO A 248 4.23 -2.38 -15.76
N ALA A 249 3.63 -1.18 -15.61
CA ALA A 249 2.79 -0.88 -14.47
C ALA A 249 1.43 -1.62 -14.55
N TYR A 250 0.94 -1.92 -15.74
CA TYR A 250 -0.26 -2.74 -15.92
C TYR A 250 0.02 -4.21 -15.61
N GLU A 251 1.15 -4.75 -16.09
CA GLU A 251 1.58 -6.11 -15.73
C GLU A 251 1.85 -6.26 -14.23
N ALA A 252 2.44 -5.23 -13.59
CA ALA A 252 2.61 -5.20 -12.14
C ALA A 252 1.26 -5.26 -11.42
N ARG A 253 0.22 -4.56 -11.90
CA ARG A 253 -1.14 -4.60 -11.34
C ARG A 253 -1.78 -5.99 -11.52
N LYS A 254 -1.61 -6.64 -12.68
CA LYS A 254 -2.05 -8.02 -12.90
C LYS A 254 -1.35 -8.98 -11.93
N ARG A 255 -0.02 -8.83 -11.75
CA ARG A 255 0.74 -9.65 -10.81
C ARG A 255 0.28 -9.51 -9.36
N VAL A 256 -0.15 -8.30 -8.94
CA VAL A 256 -0.77 -8.09 -7.62
C VAL A 256 -2.05 -8.91 -7.48
N VAL A 257 -2.93 -8.92 -8.48
CA VAL A 257 -4.16 -9.72 -8.49
C VAL A 257 -3.84 -11.22 -8.37
N GLU A 258 -2.89 -11.71 -9.14
CA GLU A 258 -2.44 -13.11 -9.07
C GLU A 258 -1.87 -13.46 -7.70
N PHE A 259 -1.04 -12.57 -7.13
CA PHE A 259 -0.46 -12.74 -5.81
C PHE A 259 -1.53 -12.83 -4.72
N LEU A 260 -2.51 -11.93 -4.73
CA LEU A 260 -3.65 -11.94 -3.82
C LEU A 260 -4.48 -13.22 -3.98
N THR A 261 -4.86 -13.58 -5.22
CA THR A 261 -5.64 -14.78 -5.51
C THR A 261 -4.95 -16.03 -4.97
N SER A 262 -3.68 -16.22 -5.28
CA SER A 262 -2.94 -17.43 -4.87
C SER A 262 -2.81 -17.59 -3.35
N ARG A 263 -2.96 -16.50 -2.58
CA ARG A 263 -2.79 -16.50 -1.14
C ARG A 263 -4.10 -16.51 -0.36
N LEU A 264 -5.16 -15.96 -0.94
CA LEU A 264 -6.41 -15.73 -0.24
C LEU A 264 -7.51 -16.76 -0.60
N THR A 265 -7.40 -17.39 -1.76
CA THR A 265 -8.30 -18.46 -2.23
C THR A 265 -7.61 -19.83 -2.16
#